data_aa979518af88fab6496fe64670854072
#
_entry.id   aa979518af88fab6496fe64670854072
#
_cell.length_a   1.000
_cell.length_b   1.000
_cell.length_c   1.000
_cell.angle_alpha   90.00
_cell.angle_beta   90.00
_cell.angle_gamma   90.00
#
_symmetry.space_group_name_H-M   'P 1'
#
loop_
_entity.id
_entity.type
_entity.pdbx_description
1 polymer ?
#
loop_
_entity_poly.entity_id
_entity_poly.type
_entity_poly.pdbx_seq_one_letter_code
_entity_poly.pdbx_strand_id
1 'polypeptide(L)'
;GYAIDASVEVGTTVVGAPTQMKINTTINGKTAHASTPNEGISAINIAAKAISKMHLGQIDELTTANIGKFHGGSATNIVADEVVIEAEARSHNDQSIEKQVQHMKETFEQTAKDLGGQARVDIEKSYPGFKIEDDALVTKIAKESAVALGLKGDTVISGGGSDGSIINTYGIPSVILGVGYENIHTTSER
;
A
#
# COMPACT_ATOMS: atom_id res chain seq x y z
N GLY A 1 8.22 6.74 22.63
CA GLY A 1 8.87 7.58 21.62
C GLY A 1 7.93 8.50 20.90
N TYR A 2 8.47 9.49 20.23
CA TYR A 2 7.71 10.47 19.44
C TYR A 2 8.39 10.63 18.08
N ALA A 3 7.66 10.32 16.98
CA ALA A 3 8.06 10.65 15.62
C ALA A 3 7.36 11.96 15.22
N ILE A 4 8.06 12.84 14.52
CA ILE A 4 7.52 14.13 14.06
C ILE A 4 7.34 14.04 12.55
N ASP A 5 6.21 13.43 12.11
CA ASP A 5 6.05 13.00 10.71
C ASP A 5 4.57 12.76 10.32
N ALA A 6 3.66 13.61 10.76
CA ALA A 6 2.27 13.46 10.35
C ALA A 6 1.71 14.76 9.76
N SER A 7 0.97 14.66 8.66
CA SER A 7 0.32 15.79 7.99
C SER A 7 -0.88 16.36 8.74
N VAL A 8 -1.30 15.71 9.82
CA VAL A 8 -2.39 16.19 10.66
C VAL A 8 -2.01 17.49 11.38
N GLU A 9 -3.02 18.25 11.79
CA GLU A 9 -2.87 19.54 12.48
C GLU A 9 -1.92 19.43 13.69
N VAL A 10 -1.11 20.46 13.92
CA VAL A 10 -0.23 20.54 15.10
C VAL A 10 -1.05 20.45 16.37
N GLY A 11 -0.58 19.62 17.32
CA GLY A 11 -1.32 19.27 18.54
C GLY A 11 -2.18 18.02 18.42
N THR A 12 -2.27 17.42 17.22
CA THR A 12 -2.90 16.11 17.03
C THR A 12 -1.84 15.01 17.13
N THR A 13 -2.17 13.92 17.79
CA THR A 13 -1.29 12.75 17.96
C THR A 13 -1.84 11.57 17.17
N VAL A 14 -1.03 11.00 16.27
CA VAL A 14 -1.37 9.77 15.57
C VAL A 14 -1.01 8.58 16.46
N VAL A 15 -2.02 7.82 16.84
CA VAL A 15 -1.92 6.67 17.75
C VAL A 15 -2.00 5.31 17.04
N GLY A 16 -2.13 5.31 15.71
CA GLY A 16 -2.18 4.09 14.91
C GLY A 16 -1.89 4.35 13.44
N ALA A 17 -1.27 3.37 12.81
CA ALA A 17 -0.97 3.35 11.38
C ALA A 17 -1.20 1.94 10.82
N PRO A 18 -1.55 1.80 9.51
CA PRO A 18 -1.79 0.50 8.90
C PRO A 18 -0.49 -0.27 8.66
N THR A 19 -0.59 -1.58 8.54
CA THR A 19 0.41 -2.40 7.85
C THR A 19 0.36 -2.07 6.35
N GLN A 20 1.53 -1.97 5.70
CA GLN A 20 1.65 -1.87 4.25
C GLN A 20 2.38 -3.07 3.68
N MET A 21 1.80 -3.66 2.63
CA MET A 21 2.43 -4.68 1.81
C MET A 21 2.56 -4.22 0.36
N LYS A 22 3.73 -4.45 -0.23
CA LYS A 22 3.98 -4.29 -1.67
C LYS A 22 3.75 -5.60 -2.39
N ILE A 23 3.17 -5.53 -3.58
CA ILE A 23 2.89 -6.67 -4.44
C ILE A 23 3.52 -6.38 -5.80
N ASN A 24 4.67 -7.00 -6.07
CA ASN A 24 5.40 -6.87 -7.33
C ASN A 24 5.09 -8.10 -8.21
N THR A 25 4.51 -7.86 -9.36
CA THR A 25 4.06 -8.94 -10.26
C THR A 25 4.72 -8.81 -11.61
N THR A 26 5.33 -9.91 -12.09
CA THR A 26 5.77 -10.05 -13.46
C THR A 26 4.89 -11.09 -14.15
N ILE A 27 4.24 -10.70 -15.26
CA ILE A 27 3.42 -11.57 -16.07
C ILE A 27 4.18 -11.85 -17.36
N ASN A 28 4.37 -13.14 -17.67
CA ASN A 28 5.03 -13.62 -18.87
C ASN A 28 4.03 -14.31 -19.80
N GLY A 29 4.09 -13.93 -21.06
CA GLY A 29 3.36 -14.51 -22.15
C GLY A 29 4.29 -15.05 -23.24
N LYS A 30 3.94 -14.78 -24.50
CA LYS A 30 4.72 -15.17 -25.68
C LYS A 30 4.56 -14.13 -26.77
N THR A 31 5.67 -13.66 -27.34
CA THR A 31 5.66 -12.75 -28.49
C THR A 31 5.06 -13.39 -29.74
N ALA A 32 4.42 -12.57 -30.55
CA ALA A 32 4.04 -12.89 -31.95
C ALA A 32 3.87 -11.57 -32.72
N HIS A 33 3.77 -11.65 -34.02
CA HIS A 33 3.38 -10.50 -34.83
C HIS A 33 1.90 -10.16 -34.59
N ALA A 34 1.56 -8.89 -34.49
CA ALA A 34 0.19 -8.48 -34.19
C ALA A 34 -0.86 -8.90 -35.26
N SER A 35 -0.42 -9.24 -36.48
CA SER A 35 -1.31 -9.80 -37.51
C SER A 35 -1.62 -11.30 -37.33
N THR A 36 -0.82 -12.01 -36.52
CA THR A 36 -1.02 -13.43 -36.17
C THR A 36 -1.07 -13.61 -34.64
N PRO A 37 -2.01 -12.94 -33.95
CA PRO A 37 -2.01 -12.85 -32.48
C PRO A 37 -2.25 -14.21 -31.79
N ASN A 38 -2.84 -15.17 -32.50
CA ASN A 38 -3.07 -16.53 -32.04
C ASN A 38 -1.79 -17.37 -31.87
N GLU A 39 -0.66 -16.91 -32.43
CA GLU A 39 0.65 -17.55 -32.25
C GLU A 39 1.34 -17.08 -30.96
N GLY A 40 0.86 -16.00 -30.37
CA GLY A 40 1.36 -15.40 -29.14
C GLY A 40 0.44 -15.54 -27.94
N ILE A 41 0.93 -15.07 -26.80
CA ILE A 41 0.17 -14.94 -25.53
C ILE A 41 0.43 -13.55 -25.00
N SER A 42 -0.59 -12.68 -25.03
CA SER A 42 -0.45 -11.28 -24.61
C SER A 42 -0.42 -11.14 -23.09
N ALA A 43 0.74 -10.77 -22.55
CA ALA A 43 0.90 -10.45 -21.14
C ALA A 43 0.04 -9.23 -20.73
N ILE A 44 -0.14 -8.24 -21.62
CA ILE A 44 -1.03 -7.10 -21.38
C ILE A 44 -2.49 -7.55 -21.24
N ASN A 45 -2.96 -8.47 -22.08
CA ASN A 45 -4.32 -8.99 -21.99
C ASN A 45 -4.54 -9.78 -20.70
N ILE A 46 -3.55 -10.59 -20.28
CA ILE A 46 -3.57 -11.31 -19.00
C ILE A 46 -3.67 -10.30 -17.85
N ALA A 47 -2.79 -9.30 -17.81
CA ALA A 47 -2.74 -8.28 -16.76
C ALA A 47 -4.07 -7.52 -16.64
N ALA A 48 -4.61 -7.04 -17.77
CA ALA A 48 -5.86 -6.30 -17.79
C ALA A 48 -7.03 -7.14 -17.26
N LYS A 49 -7.11 -8.42 -17.66
CA LYS A 49 -8.16 -9.34 -17.17
C LYS A 49 -8.00 -9.70 -15.70
N ALA A 50 -6.76 -9.83 -15.20
CA ALA A 50 -6.51 -10.06 -13.80
C ALA A 50 -6.94 -8.85 -12.96
N ILE A 51 -6.50 -7.64 -13.33
CA ILE A 51 -6.86 -6.39 -12.66
C ILE A 51 -8.38 -6.19 -12.63
N SER A 52 -9.08 -6.48 -13.72
CA SER A 52 -10.54 -6.33 -13.78
C SER A 52 -11.32 -7.25 -12.84
N LYS A 53 -10.70 -8.30 -12.31
CA LYS A 53 -11.30 -9.24 -11.35
C LYS A 53 -10.93 -8.89 -9.90
N MET A 54 -10.01 -7.96 -9.68
CA MET A 54 -9.52 -7.60 -8.35
C MET A 54 -10.44 -6.63 -7.64
N HIS A 55 -10.51 -6.76 -6.34
CA HIS A 55 -11.04 -5.72 -5.47
C HIS A 55 -9.93 -4.69 -5.25
N LEU A 56 -10.14 -3.45 -5.71
CA LEU A 56 -9.19 -2.33 -5.62
C LEU A 56 -9.88 -1.08 -5.07
N GLY A 57 -9.08 -0.10 -4.65
CA GLY A 57 -9.56 1.11 -3.99
C GLY A 57 -9.84 0.86 -2.50
N GLN A 58 -10.94 1.37 -1.99
CA GLN A 58 -11.41 1.12 -0.63
C GLN A 58 -12.10 -0.25 -0.57
N ILE A 59 -11.49 -1.23 0.11
CA ILE A 59 -12.00 -2.60 0.23
C ILE A 59 -13.03 -2.70 1.36
N ASP A 60 -12.66 -2.17 2.50
CA ASP A 60 -13.49 -1.98 3.69
C ASP A 60 -13.05 -0.71 4.44
N GLU A 61 -13.61 -0.43 5.61
CA GLU A 61 -13.29 0.77 6.41
C GLU A 61 -11.81 0.89 6.79
N LEU A 62 -11.10 -0.23 6.86
CA LEU A 62 -9.73 -0.32 7.36
C LEU A 62 -8.72 -0.75 6.29
N THR A 63 -9.18 -1.16 5.09
CA THR A 63 -8.35 -1.82 4.08
C THR A 63 -8.45 -1.12 2.73
N THR A 64 -7.30 -0.85 2.13
CA THR A 64 -7.17 -0.32 0.76
C THR A 64 -6.22 -1.15 -0.07
N ALA A 65 -6.39 -1.14 -1.39
CA ALA A 65 -5.45 -1.73 -2.35
C ALA A 65 -5.36 -0.89 -3.62
N ASN A 66 -4.17 -0.78 -4.19
CA ASN A 66 -3.92 0.03 -5.37
C ASN A 66 -2.92 -0.63 -6.32
N ILE A 67 -3.16 -0.48 -7.63
CA ILE A 67 -2.17 -0.71 -8.68
C ILE A 67 -1.51 0.63 -8.99
N GLY A 68 -0.26 0.80 -8.57
CA GLY A 68 0.45 2.07 -8.70
C GLY A 68 1.18 2.23 -10.03
N LYS A 69 1.75 1.11 -10.55
CA LYS A 69 2.49 1.13 -11.82
C LYS A 69 2.13 -0.08 -12.68
N PHE A 70 2.14 0.15 -13.98
CA PHE A 70 1.88 -0.86 -15.01
C PHE A 70 2.80 -0.57 -16.21
N HIS A 71 3.72 -1.47 -16.49
CA HIS A 71 4.66 -1.35 -17.60
C HIS A 71 4.64 -2.62 -18.45
N GLY A 72 4.49 -2.47 -19.76
CA GLY A 72 4.52 -3.61 -20.67
C GLY A 72 4.39 -3.24 -22.14
N GLY A 73 4.89 -4.12 -23.00
CA GLY A 73 4.91 -3.92 -24.43
C GLY A 73 6.08 -3.06 -24.93
N SER A 74 6.51 -3.29 -26.17
CA SER A 74 7.64 -2.62 -26.81
C SER A 74 7.24 -1.91 -28.09
N ALA A 75 6.27 -2.45 -28.86
CA ALA A 75 5.79 -1.88 -30.11
C ALA A 75 4.35 -2.31 -30.41
N THR A 76 3.61 -1.49 -31.17
CA THR A 76 2.20 -1.73 -31.49
C THR A 76 1.95 -2.93 -32.40
N ASN A 77 2.95 -3.37 -33.16
CA ASN A 77 2.91 -4.52 -34.06
C ASN A 77 3.43 -5.83 -33.43
N ILE A 78 3.67 -5.86 -32.13
CA ILE A 78 4.15 -7.03 -31.38
C ILE A 78 3.15 -7.37 -30.28
N VAL A 79 2.78 -8.64 -30.14
CA VAL A 79 2.09 -9.18 -28.98
C VAL A 79 3.06 -9.13 -27.79
N ALA A 80 2.74 -8.33 -26.77
CA ALA A 80 3.61 -8.15 -25.60
C ALA A 80 3.73 -9.44 -24.78
N ASP A 81 4.94 -9.87 -24.53
CA ASP A 81 5.27 -11.08 -23.78
C ASP A 81 5.61 -10.82 -22.30
N GLU A 82 5.74 -9.55 -21.90
CA GLU A 82 6.00 -9.20 -20.49
C GLU A 82 5.19 -7.99 -20.06
N VAL A 83 4.72 -8.06 -18.82
CA VAL A 83 4.16 -6.91 -18.06
C VAL A 83 4.69 -6.96 -16.64
N VAL A 84 5.16 -5.81 -16.14
CA VAL A 84 5.55 -5.60 -14.75
C VAL A 84 4.54 -4.68 -14.09
N ILE A 85 4.05 -5.08 -12.91
CA ILE A 85 3.05 -4.35 -12.13
C ILE A 85 3.58 -4.14 -10.72
N GLU A 86 3.51 -2.91 -10.23
CA GLU A 86 3.78 -2.58 -8.83
C GLU A 86 2.46 -2.14 -8.17
N ALA A 87 2.10 -2.85 -7.11
CA ALA A 87 0.87 -2.63 -6.35
C ALA A 87 1.17 -2.57 -4.86
N GLU A 88 0.21 -2.05 -4.10
CA GLU A 88 0.25 -2.07 -2.65
C GLU A 88 -1.13 -2.37 -2.04
N ALA A 89 -1.12 -2.89 -0.83
CA ALA A 89 -2.29 -2.97 0.03
C ALA A 89 -1.94 -2.43 1.42
N ARG A 90 -2.92 -1.81 2.07
CA ARG A 90 -2.81 -1.31 3.45
C ARG A 90 -4.00 -1.74 4.26
N SER A 91 -3.79 -2.07 5.53
CA SER A 91 -4.87 -2.33 6.47
C SER A 91 -4.43 -2.10 7.92
N HIS A 92 -5.38 -1.64 8.74
CA HIS A 92 -5.25 -1.64 10.20
C HIS A 92 -5.58 -3.00 10.82
N ASN A 93 -5.95 -3.98 10.00
CA ASN A 93 -6.24 -5.36 10.41
C ASN A 93 -5.34 -6.33 9.66
N ASP A 94 -4.51 -7.09 10.39
CA ASP A 94 -3.53 -8.01 9.79
C ASP A 94 -4.20 -9.14 9.00
N GLN A 95 -5.35 -9.65 9.44
CA GLN A 95 -6.07 -10.69 8.70
C GLN A 95 -6.66 -10.16 7.38
N SER A 96 -7.17 -8.93 7.40
CA SER A 96 -7.73 -8.28 6.21
C SER A 96 -6.65 -8.01 5.17
N ILE A 97 -5.47 -7.54 5.56
CA ILE A 97 -4.39 -7.29 4.60
C ILE A 97 -3.85 -8.60 4.01
N GLU A 98 -3.67 -9.64 4.82
CA GLU A 98 -3.24 -10.96 4.34
C GLU A 98 -4.24 -11.53 3.33
N LYS A 99 -5.54 -11.46 3.63
CA LYS A 99 -6.60 -11.89 2.72
C LYS A 99 -6.59 -11.10 1.42
N GLN A 100 -6.44 -9.78 1.47
CA GLN A 100 -6.42 -8.93 0.29
C GLN A 100 -5.21 -9.22 -0.60
N VAL A 101 -4.03 -9.32 -0.02
CA VAL A 101 -2.79 -9.63 -0.74
C VAL A 101 -2.84 -11.02 -1.36
N GLN A 102 -3.36 -12.01 -0.63
CA GLN A 102 -3.54 -13.37 -1.15
C GLN A 102 -4.54 -13.38 -2.33
N HIS A 103 -5.66 -12.65 -2.22
CA HIS A 103 -6.62 -12.48 -3.32
C HIS A 103 -5.96 -11.90 -4.58
N MET A 104 -5.12 -10.86 -4.44
CA MET A 104 -4.42 -10.26 -5.57
C MET A 104 -3.44 -11.25 -6.20
N LYS A 105 -2.65 -11.95 -5.38
CA LYS A 105 -1.71 -12.99 -5.85
C LYS A 105 -2.42 -14.08 -6.63
N GLU A 106 -3.42 -14.72 -6.04
CA GLU A 106 -4.17 -15.81 -6.66
C GLU A 106 -4.85 -15.36 -7.97
N THR A 107 -5.34 -14.12 -8.01
CA THR A 107 -5.99 -13.57 -9.20
C THR A 107 -5.00 -13.40 -10.35
N PHE A 108 -3.78 -12.92 -10.09
CA PHE A 108 -2.73 -12.86 -11.11
C PHE A 108 -2.32 -14.25 -11.59
N GLU A 109 -1.97 -15.15 -10.66
CA GLU A 109 -1.49 -16.50 -10.98
C GLU A 109 -2.53 -17.32 -11.73
N GLN A 110 -3.79 -17.31 -11.27
CA GLN A 110 -4.85 -18.08 -11.90
C GLN A 110 -5.23 -17.52 -13.27
N THR A 111 -5.32 -16.18 -13.41
CA THR A 111 -5.65 -15.57 -14.71
C THR A 111 -4.53 -15.80 -15.73
N ALA A 112 -3.26 -15.74 -15.32
CA ALA A 112 -2.15 -16.04 -16.20
C ALA A 112 -2.19 -17.49 -16.69
N LYS A 113 -2.41 -18.43 -15.77
CA LYS A 113 -2.56 -19.86 -16.08
C LYS A 113 -3.73 -20.14 -17.03
N ASP A 114 -4.89 -19.56 -16.80
CA ASP A 114 -6.10 -19.74 -17.62
C ASP A 114 -5.92 -19.25 -19.06
N LEU A 115 -5.03 -18.28 -19.26
CA LEU A 115 -4.73 -17.69 -20.57
C LEU A 115 -3.42 -18.21 -21.20
N GLY A 116 -2.81 -19.24 -20.61
CA GLY A 116 -1.63 -19.91 -21.12
C GLY A 116 -0.30 -19.20 -20.86
N GLY A 117 -0.31 -18.13 -20.04
CA GLY A 117 0.88 -17.44 -19.57
C GLY A 117 1.31 -17.87 -18.16
N GLN A 118 2.20 -17.09 -17.57
CA GLN A 118 2.68 -17.29 -16.20
C GLN A 118 2.70 -15.96 -15.46
N ALA A 119 2.44 -15.97 -14.17
CA ALA A 119 2.64 -14.83 -13.29
C ALA A 119 3.55 -15.23 -12.13
N ARG A 120 4.52 -14.36 -11.84
CA ARG A 120 5.32 -14.41 -10.61
C ARG A 120 4.92 -13.23 -9.76
N VAL A 121 4.53 -13.50 -8.51
CA VAL A 121 4.08 -12.48 -7.57
C VAL A 121 4.98 -12.51 -6.34
N ASP A 122 5.74 -11.46 -6.16
CA ASP A 122 6.61 -11.25 -4.99
C ASP A 122 5.90 -10.27 -4.03
N ILE A 123 5.74 -10.68 -2.77
CA ILE A 123 5.06 -9.91 -1.72
C ILE A 123 6.07 -9.53 -0.65
N GLU A 124 6.09 -8.25 -0.30
CA GLU A 124 6.99 -7.70 0.72
C GLU A 124 6.20 -6.84 1.71
N LYS A 125 6.39 -7.07 3.00
CA LYS A 125 5.90 -6.16 4.05
C LYS A 125 6.84 -4.97 4.16
N SER A 126 6.36 -3.78 3.73
CA SER A 126 7.15 -2.54 3.80
C SER A 126 7.33 -2.08 5.25
N TYR A 127 6.25 -2.07 6.00
CA TYR A 127 6.24 -1.80 7.44
C TYR A 127 4.99 -2.40 8.10
N PRO A 128 5.08 -2.80 9.36
CA PRO A 128 3.93 -3.25 10.14
C PRO A 128 3.09 -2.07 10.60
N GLY A 129 1.80 -2.32 10.81
CA GLY A 129 0.91 -1.40 11.51
C GLY A 129 1.21 -1.36 13.01
N PHE A 130 0.69 -0.32 13.67
CA PHE A 130 0.69 -0.23 15.12
C PHE A 130 -0.61 0.42 15.62
N LYS A 131 -0.91 0.17 16.88
CA LYS A 131 -1.96 0.87 17.61
C LYS A 131 -1.48 1.07 19.05
N ILE A 132 -1.56 2.32 19.52
CA ILE A 132 -1.25 2.72 20.89
C ILE A 132 -2.55 3.24 21.51
N GLU A 133 -2.89 2.75 22.70
CA GLU A 133 -4.12 3.16 23.34
C GLU A 133 -4.02 4.60 23.89
N ASP A 134 -5.17 5.27 23.97
CA ASP A 134 -5.26 6.66 24.44
C ASP A 134 -4.79 6.86 25.88
N ASP A 135 -4.87 5.83 26.71
CA ASP A 135 -4.42 5.84 28.10
C ASP A 135 -2.94 5.48 28.27
N ALA A 136 -2.23 5.10 27.22
CA ALA A 136 -0.80 4.87 27.26
C ALA A 136 -0.03 6.13 27.65
N LEU A 137 1.03 5.98 28.44
CA LEU A 137 1.81 7.11 28.96
C LEU A 137 2.31 8.04 27.85
N VAL A 138 2.78 7.47 26.73
CA VAL A 138 3.28 8.25 25.59
C VAL A 138 2.17 9.10 24.96
N THR A 139 0.95 8.58 24.85
CA THR A 139 -0.20 9.29 24.32
C THR A 139 -0.64 10.39 25.27
N LYS A 140 -0.75 10.09 26.58
CA LYS A 140 -1.12 11.09 27.60
C LYS A 140 -0.18 12.27 27.62
N ILE A 141 1.14 12.02 27.63
CA ILE A 141 2.15 13.11 27.61
C ILE A 141 1.97 13.98 26.36
N ALA A 142 1.79 13.39 25.18
CA ALA A 142 1.60 14.16 23.94
C ALA A 142 0.33 15.05 24.03
N LYS A 143 -0.81 14.48 24.46
CA LYS A 143 -2.08 15.20 24.59
C LYS A 143 -1.99 16.32 25.63
N GLU A 144 -1.47 16.04 26.81
CA GLU A 144 -1.34 17.03 27.89
C GLU A 144 -0.39 18.17 27.48
N SER A 145 0.71 17.86 26.79
CA SER A 145 1.62 18.87 26.25
C SER A 145 0.96 19.77 25.22
N ALA A 146 0.17 19.19 24.30
CA ALA A 146 -0.60 19.95 23.32
C ALA A 146 -1.60 20.90 24.00
N VAL A 147 -2.36 20.39 24.97
CA VAL A 147 -3.33 21.20 25.74
C VAL A 147 -2.64 22.33 26.52
N ALA A 148 -1.47 22.06 27.13
CA ALA A 148 -0.71 23.07 27.85
C ALA A 148 -0.21 24.21 26.94
N LEU A 149 -0.06 23.93 25.63
CA LEU A 149 0.29 24.94 24.61
C LEU A 149 -0.95 25.60 23.98
N GLY A 150 -2.15 25.32 24.47
CA GLY A 150 -3.40 25.88 23.92
C GLY A 150 -3.89 25.18 22.64
N LEU A 151 -3.38 24.00 22.34
CA LEU A 151 -3.79 23.16 21.20
C LEU A 151 -4.85 22.14 21.62
N LYS A 152 -5.52 21.47 20.67
CA LYS A 152 -6.66 20.56 20.95
C LYS A 152 -6.28 19.31 21.74
N GLY A 153 -5.12 18.69 21.44
CA GLY A 153 -4.70 17.44 22.07
C GLY A 153 -5.49 16.21 21.60
N ASP A 154 -5.97 16.23 20.37
CA ASP A 154 -6.76 15.13 19.78
C ASP A 154 -5.88 13.93 19.40
N THR A 155 -6.48 12.74 19.29
CA THR A 155 -5.85 11.55 18.75
C THR A 155 -6.55 11.09 17.48
N VAL A 156 -5.76 10.56 16.52
CA VAL A 156 -6.27 10.04 15.25
C VAL A 156 -5.50 8.78 14.81
N ILE A 157 -6.07 8.07 13.85
CA ILE A 157 -5.42 6.95 13.15
C ILE A 157 -5.03 7.45 11.76
N SER A 158 -3.80 7.18 11.33
CA SER A 158 -3.26 7.58 10.02
C SER A 158 -3.52 6.52 8.95
N GLY A 159 -3.69 6.94 7.70
CA GLY A 159 -3.69 6.05 6.53
C GLY A 159 -2.29 5.66 6.03
N GLY A 160 -1.23 6.24 6.58
CA GLY A 160 0.17 5.99 6.24
C GLY A 160 1.01 5.61 7.46
N GLY A 161 2.15 4.95 7.21
CA GLY A 161 3.16 4.66 8.23
C GLY A 161 4.24 5.73 8.31
N SER A 162 5.06 5.64 9.34
CA SER A 162 6.25 6.46 9.55
C SER A 162 7.32 5.64 10.29
N ASP A 163 8.43 6.26 10.64
CA ASP A 163 9.46 5.63 11.51
C ASP A 163 8.85 5.10 12.83
N GLY A 164 7.77 5.71 13.32
CA GLY A 164 7.01 5.22 14.47
C GLY A 164 6.49 3.80 14.28
N SER A 165 6.13 3.38 13.05
CA SER A 165 5.73 2.00 12.76
C SER A 165 6.86 1.02 13.04
N ILE A 166 8.08 1.35 12.65
CA ILE A 166 9.26 0.51 12.85
C ILE A 166 9.69 0.51 14.33
N ILE A 167 9.72 1.67 14.98
CA ILE A 167 10.15 1.79 16.37
C ILE A 167 9.26 0.98 17.30
N ASN A 168 7.95 0.94 17.03
CA ASN A 168 7.02 0.11 17.81
C ASN A 168 7.33 -1.39 17.74
N THR A 169 7.95 -1.90 16.65
CA THR A 169 8.35 -3.32 16.55
C THR A 169 9.43 -3.70 17.55
N TYR A 170 10.21 -2.74 18.02
CA TYR A 170 11.24 -2.97 19.04
C TYR A 170 10.70 -2.91 20.49
N GLY A 171 9.36 -2.87 20.65
CA GLY A 171 8.72 -2.78 21.97
C GLY A 171 8.84 -1.40 22.63
N ILE A 172 9.16 -0.37 21.86
CA ILE A 172 9.23 1.03 22.33
C ILE A 172 7.92 1.73 21.95
N PRO A 173 6.97 1.88 22.88
CA PRO A 173 5.70 2.56 22.57
C PRO A 173 5.95 3.95 21.99
N SER A 174 5.51 4.17 20.75
CA SER A 174 5.79 5.41 20.01
C SER A 174 4.54 5.89 19.29
N VAL A 175 4.29 7.19 19.36
CA VAL A 175 3.22 7.88 18.63
C VAL A 175 3.81 8.89 17.65
N ILE A 176 3.02 9.37 16.70
CA ILE A 176 3.48 10.32 15.69
C ILE A 176 2.79 11.66 15.97
N LEU A 177 3.58 12.74 16.00
CA LEU A 177 3.06 14.08 16.23
C LEU A 177 2.74 14.76 14.91
N GLY A 178 1.60 15.43 14.86
CA GLY A 178 1.20 16.26 13.74
C GLY A 178 2.06 17.50 13.61
N VAL A 179 2.48 17.79 12.40
CA VAL A 179 3.27 18.99 12.05
C VAL A 179 2.58 19.87 11.01
N GLY A 180 1.41 19.47 10.54
CA GLY A 180 0.59 20.30 9.65
C GLY A 180 1.16 20.43 8.23
N TYR A 181 1.87 19.42 7.72
CA TYR A 181 2.36 19.43 6.34
C TYR A 181 1.25 19.71 5.34
N GLU A 182 1.53 20.60 4.39
CA GLU A 182 0.70 20.84 3.21
C GLU A 182 1.46 20.42 1.94
N ASN A 183 0.75 19.88 0.95
CA ASN A 183 1.30 19.48 -0.35
C ASN A 183 2.46 18.48 -0.26
N ILE A 184 2.34 17.49 0.62
CA ILE A 184 3.38 16.49 0.92
C ILE A 184 3.91 15.85 -0.37
N HIS A 185 5.23 15.62 -0.44
CA HIS A 185 5.94 15.03 -1.58
C HIS A 185 5.81 15.80 -2.90
N THR A 186 5.54 17.09 -2.82
CA THR A 186 5.55 17.99 -4.00
C THR A 186 6.59 19.10 -3.85
N THR A 187 6.87 19.81 -4.95
CA THR A 187 7.79 20.98 -4.93
C THR A 187 7.25 22.18 -4.16
N SER A 188 5.99 22.13 -3.73
CA SER A 188 5.31 23.16 -2.92
C SER A 188 5.02 22.69 -1.49
N GLU A 189 5.70 21.66 -1.02
CA GLU A 189 5.60 21.18 0.36
C GLU A 189 6.02 22.29 1.35
N ARG A 190 5.23 22.47 2.40
CA ARG A 190 5.45 23.42 3.47
C ARG A 190 4.77 22.98 4.76
#